data_2e8270661ffe0aa6620b92fb42392046
#
_entry.id   2e8270661ffe0aa6620b92fb42392046
#
_cell.length_a   1.000
_cell.length_b   1.000
_cell.length_c   1.000
_cell.angle_alpha   90.00
_cell.angle_beta   90.00
_cell.angle_gamma   90.00
#
_symmetry.space_group_name_H-M   'P 1'
#
loop_
_entity.id
_entity.type
_entity.pdbx_description
1 polymer ?
#
loop_
_entity_poly.entity_id
_entity_poly.type
_entity_poly.pdbx_seq_one_letter_code
_entity_poly.pdbx_strand_id
1 'polypeptide(L)'
;MTVTLDVKGLEDLENKLSQKFSDRKVAMYVNNALTIAGRYAVVELKQAAASYRDTGATVNEITAGKPRLRGGVRNIKIGWSGDGTKQRWRLVHLNEFGYTRNGHTYAPRGIGKIRSSYDEMQPKLKELEAAELRKLL
;
A
#
# COMPACT_ATOMS: atom_id res chain seq x y z
N MET A 1 -7.80 -2.64 -8.26
CA MET A 1 -6.51 -1.94 -8.12
C MET A 1 -5.84 -2.33 -6.82
N THR A 2 -4.54 -2.50 -6.82
CA THR A 2 -3.79 -2.94 -5.63
C THR A 2 -2.49 -2.16 -5.54
N VAL A 3 -2.14 -1.73 -4.33
CA VAL A 3 -0.85 -1.13 -4.02
C VAL A 3 -0.01 -2.16 -3.27
N THR A 4 1.22 -2.38 -3.71
CA THR A 4 2.13 -3.34 -3.09
C THR A 4 3.31 -2.60 -2.48
N LEU A 5 3.58 -2.86 -1.20
CA LEU A 5 4.71 -2.30 -0.46
C LEU A 5 5.72 -3.40 -0.20
N ASP A 6 6.99 -3.05 -0.27
CA ASP A 6 8.10 -3.93 0.05
C ASP A 6 9.22 -3.16 0.76
N VAL A 7 10.34 -3.83 1.02
CA VAL A 7 11.50 -3.23 1.69
C VAL A 7 12.63 -2.89 0.70
N LYS A 8 12.31 -2.68 -0.57
CA LYS A 8 13.32 -2.26 -1.56
C LYS A 8 13.98 -0.95 -1.12
N GLY A 9 15.27 -0.88 -1.34
CA GLY A 9 16.09 0.24 -0.87
C GLY A 9 16.66 0.04 0.53
N LEU A 10 16.28 -1.03 1.23
CA LEU A 10 16.78 -1.38 2.55
C LEU A 10 17.55 -2.70 2.55
N GLU A 11 17.94 -3.21 1.37
CA GLU A 11 18.61 -4.50 1.22
C GLU A 11 19.93 -4.58 2.00
N ASP A 12 20.71 -3.50 2.03
CA ASP A 12 21.97 -3.45 2.78
C ASP A 12 21.73 -3.60 4.29
N LEU A 13 20.71 -2.93 4.81
CA LEU A 13 20.32 -3.04 6.22
C LEU A 13 19.82 -4.45 6.52
N GLU A 14 18.96 -5.00 5.68
CA GLU A 14 18.44 -6.35 5.82
C GLU A 14 19.56 -7.39 5.79
N ASN A 15 20.52 -7.25 4.87
CA ASN A 15 21.67 -8.15 4.78
C ASN A 15 22.56 -8.11 6.03
N LYS A 16 22.80 -6.92 6.57
CA LYS A 16 23.54 -6.77 7.84
C LYS A 16 22.85 -7.47 8.99
N LEU A 17 21.52 -7.37 9.06
CA LEU A 17 20.74 -8.04 10.08
C LEU A 17 20.77 -9.55 9.91
N SER A 18 20.70 -10.05 8.67
CA SER A 18 20.77 -11.48 8.36
C SER A 18 22.10 -12.11 8.75
N GLN A 19 23.20 -11.33 8.77
CA GLN A 19 24.50 -11.80 9.23
C GLN A 19 24.58 -11.96 10.75
N LYS A 20 23.78 -11.19 11.51
CA LYS A 20 23.83 -11.19 12.97
C LYS A 20 22.74 -12.04 13.62
N PHE A 21 21.62 -12.22 12.95
CA PHE A 21 20.43 -12.83 13.51
C PHE A 21 19.91 -13.93 12.59
N SER A 22 19.10 -14.84 13.16
CA SER A 22 18.48 -15.90 12.37
C SER A 22 17.52 -15.32 11.33
N ASP A 23 17.36 -16.03 10.22
CA ASP A 23 16.43 -15.65 9.16
C ASP A 23 15.00 -15.50 9.68
N ARG A 24 14.60 -16.35 10.63
CA ARG A 24 13.27 -16.28 11.27
C ARG A 24 13.08 -14.97 12.02
N LYS A 25 14.09 -14.53 12.76
CA LYS A 25 14.03 -13.28 13.53
C LYS A 25 13.98 -12.07 12.60
N VAL A 26 14.82 -12.06 11.58
CA VAL A 26 14.82 -11.00 10.56
C VAL A 26 13.47 -10.96 9.84
N ALA A 27 12.93 -12.10 9.43
CA ALA A 27 11.62 -12.19 8.78
C ALA A 27 10.50 -11.62 9.66
N MET A 28 10.53 -11.87 10.96
CA MET A 28 9.55 -11.31 11.88
C MET A 28 9.58 -9.78 11.90
N TYR A 29 10.77 -9.18 11.97
CA TYR A 29 10.91 -7.72 11.97
C TYR A 29 10.57 -7.11 10.61
N VAL A 30 10.90 -7.78 9.51
CA VAL A 30 10.49 -7.33 8.16
C VAL A 30 8.96 -7.34 8.04
N ASN A 31 8.30 -8.39 8.53
CA ASN A 31 6.85 -8.46 8.53
C ASN A 31 6.23 -7.35 9.40
N ASN A 32 6.83 -7.05 10.56
CA ASN A 32 6.39 -5.96 11.42
C ASN A 32 6.56 -4.60 10.72
N ALA A 33 7.68 -4.39 10.04
CA ALA A 33 7.93 -3.18 9.28
C ALA A 33 6.89 -2.96 8.18
N LEU A 34 6.58 -4.01 7.42
CA LEU A 34 5.55 -3.98 6.38
C LEU A 34 4.16 -3.72 6.97
N THR A 35 3.85 -4.31 8.11
CA THR A 35 2.55 -4.09 8.77
C THR A 35 2.39 -2.63 9.19
N ILE A 36 3.42 -2.02 9.76
CA ILE A 36 3.42 -0.61 10.16
C ILE A 36 3.29 0.30 8.94
N ALA A 37 4.09 0.04 7.91
CA ALA A 37 4.01 0.77 6.64
C ALA A 37 2.63 0.62 5.99
N GLY A 38 2.05 -0.57 6.04
CA GLY A 38 0.72 -0.85 5.51
C GLY A 38 -0.37 -0.06 6.21
N ARG A 39 -0.32 0.08 7.52
CA ARG A 39 -1.28 0.91 8.28
C ARG A 39 -1.19 2.38 7.89
N TYR A 40 0.01 2.89 7.74
CA TYR A 40 0.23 4.25 7.28
C TYR A 40 -0.33 4.44 5.86
N ALA A 41 -0.02 3.51 4.96
CA ALA A 41 -0.49 3.56 3.58
C ALA A 41 -2.03 3.52 3.48
N VAL A 42 -2.70 2.73 4.31
CA VAL A 42 -4.17 2.69 4.36
C VAL A 42 -4.73 4.09 4.69
N VAL A 43 -4.18 4.76 5.69
CA VAL A 43 -4.63 6.11 6.07
C VAL A 43 -4.44 7.09 4.91
N GLU A 44 -3.26 7.08 4.30
CA GLU A 44 -2.96 7.99 3.18
C GLU A 44 -3.84 7.71 1.96
N LEU A 45 -4.08 6.46 1.63
CA LEU A 45 -4.94 6.09 0.51
C LEU A 45 -6.41 6.46 0.78
N LYS A 46 -6.87 6.36 2.01
CA LYS A 46 -8.21 6.83 2.39
C LYS A 46 -8.37 8.32 2.17
N GLN A 47 -7.35 9.11 2.48
CA GLN A 47 -7.35 10.55 2.22
C GLN A 47 -7.37 10.84 0.71
N ALA A 48 -6.56 10.11 -0.06
CA ALA A 48 -6.56 10.25 -1.51
C ALA A 48 -7.92 9.90 -2.13
N ALA A 49 -8.52 8.81 -1.68
CA ALA A 49 -9.81 8.35 -2.17
C ALA A 49 -10.98 9.26 -1.77
N ALA A 50 -10.79 10.14 -0.80
CA ALA A 50 -11.83 11.08 -0.38
C ALA A 50 -12.28 12.02 -1.51
N SER A 51 -11.43 12.23 -2.53
CA SER A 51 -11.76 13.10 -3.68
C SER A 51 -12.91 12.56 -4.54
N TYR A 52 -13.14 11.25 -4.52
CA TYR A 52 -14.26 10.63 -5.24
C TYR A 52 -15.24 9.91 -4.29
N ARG A 53 -15.28 10.41 -3.06
CA ARG A 53 -16.18 9.90 -2.04
C ARG A 53 -17.63 10.25 -2.40
N ASP A 54 -18.49 9.23 -2.47
CA ASP A 54 -19.93 9.35 -2.62
C ASP A 54 -20.59 8.98 -1.30
N THR A 55 -20.71 7.70 -1.03
CA THR A 55 -21.30 7.18 0.22
C THR A 55 -20.25 6.86 1.30
N GLY A 56 -18.97 6.96 0.96
CA GLY A 56 -17.86 6.52 1.79
C GLY A 56 -17.48 5.05 1.60
N ALA A 57 -18.21 4.29 0.80
CA ALA A 57 -17.94 2.87 0.58
C ALA A 57 -16.57 2.61 -0.03
N THR A 58 -16.14 3.41 -1.02
CA THR A 58 -14.81 3.28 -1.63
C THR A 58 -13.70 3.50 -0.62
N VAL A 59 -13.86 4.48 0.27
CA VAL A 59 -12.89 4.77 1.34
C VAL A 59 -12.90 3.65 2.36
N ASN A 60 -14.07 3.19 2.77
CA ASN A 60 -14.22 2.18 3.83
C ASN A 60 -13.69 0.79 3.43
N GLU A 61 -13.68 0.47 2.14
CA GLU A 61 -13.17 -0.80 1.65
C GLU A 61 -11.64 -0.89 1.60
N ILE A 62 -10.92 0.22 1.78
CA ILE A 62 -9.45 0.21 1.76
C ILE A 62 -8.93 -0.55 2.98
N THR A 63 -8.11 -1.55 2.72
CA THR A 63 -7.56 -2.43 3.76
C THR A 63 -6.18 -2.95 3.38
N ALA A 64 -5.40 -3.33 4.39
CA ALA A 64 -4.11 -3.98 4.20
C ALA A 64 -4.24 -5.49 4.44
N GLY A 65 -3.61 -6.30 3.59
CA GLY A 65 -3.47 -7.72 3.81
C GLY A 65 -2.41 -8.04 4.85
N LYS A 66 -1.93 -9.28 4.83
CA LYS A 66 -0.81 -9.73 5.67
C LYS A 66 0.47 -9.76 4.86
N PRO A 67 1.64 -9.49 5.49
CA PRO A 67 2.92 -9.65 4.80
C PRO A 67 3.09 -11.08 4.29
N ARG A 68 3.59 -11.20 3.06
CA ARG A 68 3.81 -12.48 2.39
C ARG A 68 5.12 -12.46 1.61
N LEU A 69 5.69 -13.64 1.43
CA LEU A 69 6.88 -13.83 0.60
C LEU A 69 6.44 -14.21 -0.81
N ARG A 70 6.88 -13.43 -1.81
CA ARG A 70 6.61 -13.69 -3.23
C ARG A 70 7.87 -13.43 -4.03
N GLY A 71 8.31 -14.42 -4.81
CA GLY A 71 9.50 -14.28 -5.64
C GLY A 71 10.76 -13.90 -4.85
N GLY A 72 10.89 -14.39 -3.64
CA GLY A 72 12.03 -14.08 -2.77
C GLY A 72 11.96 -12.73 -2.07
N VAL A 73 10.90 -11.95 -2.29
CA VAL A 73 10.70 -10.63 -1.68
C VAL A 73 9.47 -10.65 -0.79
N ARG A 74 9.61 -10.12 0.43
CA ARG A 74 8.47 -9.94 1.32
C ARG A 74 7.74 -8.66 0.96
N ASN A 75 6.42 -8.74 0.90
CA ASN A 75 5.58 -7.60 0.55
C ASN A 75 4.25 -7.65 1.30
N ILE A 76 3.54 -6.53 1.30
CA ILE A 76 2.18 -6.40 1.78
C ILE A 76 1.35 -5.71 0.70
N LYS A 77 0.13 -6.18 0.50
CA LYS A 77 -0.78 -5.60 -0.47
C LYS A 77 -1.83 -4.75 0.24
N ILE A 78 -2.08 -3.58 -0.29
CA ILE A 78 -3.15 -2.69 0.13
C ILE A 78 -4.12 -2.54 -1.03
N GLY A 79 -5.38 -2.72 -0.78
CA GLY A 79 -6.39 -2.65 -1.82
C GLY A 79 -7.78 -2.49 -1.22
N TRP A 80 -8.77 -2.92 -1.96
CA TRP A 80 -10.18 -2.80 -1.58
C TRP A 80 -10.72 -4.20 -1.28
N SER A 81 -11.34 -4.34 -0.10
CA SER A 81 -11.75 -5.64 0.42
C SER A 81 -12.79 -6.36 -0.46
N GLY A 82 -13.68 -5.62 -1.08
CA GLY A 82 -14.78 -6.23 -1.82
C GLY A 82 -15.85 -6.89 -0.97
N ASP A 83 -15.75 -6.79 0.35
CA ASP A 83 -16.71 -7.42 1.28
C ASP A 83 -17.96 -6.57 1.47
N GLY A 84 -17.93 -5.32 1.05
CA GLY A 84 -19.05 -4.43 1.11
C GLY A 84 -20.14 -4.77 0.09
N THR A 85 -21.38 -4.44 0.39
CA THR A 85 -22.50 -4.68 -0.51
C THR A 85 -22.38 -3.94 -1.85
N LYS A 86 -21.67 -2.82 -1.86
CA LYS A 86 -21.50 -1.99 -3.06
C LYS A 86 -20.28 -2.33 -3.89
N GLN A 87 -19.34 -3.09 -3.36
CA GLN A 87 -18.13 -3.55 -4.07
C GLN A 87 -17.44 -2.45 -4.89
N ARG A 88 -17.19 -1.30 -4.27
CA ARG A 88 -16.66 -0.10 -4.94
C ARG A 88 -15.29 -0.27 -5.56
N TRP A 89 -14.54 -1.28 -5.11
CA TRP A 89 -13.24 -1.61 -5.69
C TRP A 89 -13.29 -1.80 -7.21
N ARG A 90 -14.44 -2.23 -7.74
CA ARG A 90 -14.64 -2.41 -9.18
C ARG A 90 -14.61 -1.10 -9.95
N LEU A 91 -14.87 0.01 -9.28
CA LEU A 91 -14.95 1.33 -9.90
C LEU A 91 -13.69 2.19 -9.68
N VAL A 92 -12.77 1.73 -8.83
CA VAL A 92 -11.59 2.51 -8.45
C VAL A 92 -10.73 2.87 -9.67
N HIS A 93 -10.50 1.92 -10.57
CA HIS A 93 -9.70 2.16 -11.77
C HIS A 93 -10.32 3.24 -12.68
N LEU A 94 -11.64 3.35 -12.73
CA LEU A 94 -12.31 4.39 -13.50
C LEU A 94 -12.04 5.79 -12.93
N ASN A 95 -12.02 5.90 -11.60
CA ASN A 95 -11.71 7.15 -10.94
C ASN A 95 -10.22 7.52 -11.06
N GLU A 96 -9.33 6.52 -11.04
CA GLU A 96 -7.88 6.73 -11.10
C GLU A 96 -7.41 7.11 -12.50
N PHE A 97 -7.92 6.46 -13.53
CA PHE A 97 -7.43 6.59 -14.90
C PHE A 97 -8.38 7.33 -15.84
N GLY A 98 -9.61 7.60 -15.41
CA GLY A 98 -10.63 8.12 -16.31
C GLY A 98 -11.16 7.02 -17.23
N TYR A 99 -12.11 7.38 -18.06
CA TYR A 99 -12.70 6.41 -19.01
C TYR A 99 -13.37 7.12 -20.18
N THR A 100 -13.58 6.37 -21.26
CA THR A 100 -14.34 6.83 -22.44
C THR A 100 -15.62 6.01 -22.57
N ARG A 101 -16.74 6.70 -22.74
CA ARG A 101 -18.04 6.05 -22.93
C ARG A 101 -18.86 6.84 -23.96
N ASN A 102 -19.39 6.14 -24.97
CA ASN A 102 -20.17 6.73 -26.05
C ASN A 102 -19.46 7.91 -26.73
N GLY A 103 -18.15 7.79 -26.97
CA GLY A 103 -17.33 8.83 -27.58
C GLY A 103 -16.95 10.00 -26.68
N HIS A 104 -17.40 10.02 -25.43
CA HIS A 104 -17.02 11.02 -24.44
C HIS A 104 -15.91 10.52 -23.52
N THR A 105 -14.92 11.37 -23.28
CA THR A 105 -13.85 11.08 -22.32
C THR A 105 -14.21 11.76 -21.00
N TYR A 106 -14.22 10.95 -19.93
CA TYR A 106 -14.50 11.40 -18.57
C TYR A 106 -13.22 11.44 -17.77
N ALA A 107 -12.98 12.58 -17.10
CA ALA A 107 -11.84 12.78 -16.20
C ALA A 107 -12.37 13.08 -14.79
N PRO A 108 -12.69 12.03 -13.99
CA PRO A 108 -13.21 12.20 -12.63
C PRO A 108 -12.23 12.94 -11.72
N ARG A 109 -12.74 13.52 -10.62
CA ARG A 109 -11.92 14.22 -9.62
C ARG A 109 -10.83 13.36 -9.00
N GLY A 110 -11.00 12.03 -9.02
CA GLY A 110 -10.04 11.09 -8.45
C GLY A 110 -8.87 10.72 -9.35
N ILE A 111 -8.77 11.32 -10.54
CA ILE A 111 -7.76 10.91 -11.53
C ILE A 111 -6.34 11.09 -10.98
N GLY A 112 -5.54 10.04 -11.04
CA GLY A 112 -4.15 10.03 -10.56
C GLY A 112 -3.96 10.15 -9.05
N LYS A 113 -5.03 10.19 -8.25
CA LYS A 113 -4.94 10.42 -6.80
C LYS A 113 -4.24 9.29 -6.05
N ILE A 114 -4.51 8.04 -6.41
CA ILE A 114 -3.87 6.88 -5.79
C ILE A 114 -2.38 6.86 -6.13
N ARG A 115 -2.03 7.08 -7.38
CA ARG A 115 -0.64 7.13 -7.82
C ARG A 115 0.12 8.27 -7.14
N SER A 116 -0.48 9.47 -7.10
CA SER A 116 0.13 10.62 -6.44
C SER A 116 0.35 10.36 -4.96
N SER A 117 -0.64 9.80 -4.27
CA SER A 117 -0.52 9.44 -2.86
C SER A 117 0.58 8.41 -2.63
N TYR A 118 0.66 7.39 -3.47
CA TYR A 118 1.70 6.37 -3.41
C TYR A 118 3.10 6.98 -3.56
N ASP A 119 3.28 7.86 -4.54
CA ASP A 119 4.57 8.51 -4.79
C ASP A 119 4.97 9.43 -3.63
N GLU A 120 4.01 10.18 -3.08
CA GLU A 120 4.26 11.10 -1.96
C GLU A 120 4.59 10.37 -0.66
N MET A 121 4.03 9.20 -0.43
CA MET A 121 4.26 8.47 0.82
C MET A 121 5.58 7.67 0.85
N GLN A 122 6.26 7.49 -0.30
CA GLN A 122 7.47 6.65 -0.39
C GLN A 122 8.55 7.00 0.65
N PRO A 123 8.94 8.27 0.84
CA PRO A 123 9.97 8.59 1.84
C PRO A 123 9.56 8.19 3.25
N LYS A 124 8.30 8.41 3.62
CA LYS A 124 7.78 8.06 4.94
C LYS A 124 7.70 6.56 5.14
N LEU A 125 7.32 5.81 4.10
CA LEU A 125 7.29 4.35 4.16
C LEU A 125 8.69 3.79 4.44
N LYS A 126 9.71 4.28 3.75
CA LYS A 126 11.10 3.85 3.96
C LYS A 126 11.60 4.22 5.35
N GLU A 127 11.24 5.39 5.85
CA GLU A 127 11.57 5.82 7.21
C GLU A 127 10.96 4.88 8.27
N LEU A 128 9.67 4.54 8.13
CA LEU A 128 8.97 3.65 9.05
C LEU A 128 9.55 2.23 9.01
N GLU A 129 9.81 1.71 7.84
CA GLU A 129 10.41 0.38 7.65
C GLU A 129 11.82 0.32 8.27
N ALA A 130 12.65 1.32 7.99
CA ALA A 130 14.01 1.39 8.52
C ALA A 130 14.01 1.50 10.05
N ALA A 131 13.11 2.30 10.62
CA ALA A 131 12.99 2.46 12.07
C ALA A 131 12.68 1.12 12.76
N GLU A 132 11.79 0.33 12.18
CA GLU A 132 11.43 -0.98 12.73
C GLU A 132 12.59 -1.97 12.62
N LEU A 133 13.29 -2.01 11.48
CA LEU A 133 14.42 -2.90 11.29
C LEU A 133 15.60 -2.54 12.21
N ARG A 134 15.82 -1.27 12.49
CA ARG A 134 16.88 -0.82 13.40
C ARG A 134 16.67 -1.23 14.85
N LYS A 135 15.47 -1.60 15.24
CA LYS A 135 15.21 -2.12 16.58
C LYS A 135 15.95 -3.43 16.89
N LEU A 136 16.40 -4.14 15.86
CA LEU A 136 17.24 -5.31 16.01
C LEU A 136 18.71 -4.99 16.39
N LEU A 137 19.15 -3.77 16.16
CA LEU A 137 20.55 -3.38 16.38
C LEU A 137 20.83 -2.97 17.83
#